data_136df10fd97cf8975935378473f18a9d
#
_entry.id   136df10fd97cf8975935378473f18a9d
#
_cell.length_a   1.000
_cell.length_b   1.000
_cell.length_c   1.000
_cell.angle_alpha   90.00
_cell.angle_beta   90.00
_cell.angle_gamma   90.00
#
_symmetry.space_group_name_H-M   'P 1'
#
loop_
_entity.id
_entity.type
_entity.pdbx_description
1 polymer ?
#
loop_
_entity_poly.entity_id
_entity_poly.type
_entity_poly.pdbx_seq_one_letter_code
_entity_poly.pdbx_strand_id
1 'polypeptide(L)'
;MQTQIGAPKQKLSFSDPKVRAWLFQIITIVAVVSLGWYLFHNTQTNMQHRGITSGFDFLERSAGFGIAQHLIDYTESDSYARVFVIGLLNTLLVSVIGVVLATLLGFIIGVARLSPNWMINKLATVYVEVFRNIPPLLQILFWYFAVFLTMPLPRNSHNFGDTFFMSSRGLNMPAALASEGFWPFVASIVIAIVAVVLMTRWANKRFEATGVPFHKFWAGLALLIVIPALCTLVFGAPLHWEMPRLAGFNFVGGWVLIPELLALTLALTVYTAAFIAEIVRSGIQSVSHGQTEAAHSLGMRPGPTLRKVIIPQALRVIIPPLTSQYLNLAKNSSLAAGIGYPEMVSLFAGTVLNQTGQAIEVIAITMSVYLAISISISLLMNWYNKRIALIER
;
A
#
# COMPACT_ATOMS: atom_id res chain seq x y z
N MET A 1 -35.18 -8.37 -64.60
CA MET A 1 -35.90 -7.54 -63.60
C MET A 1 -36.26 -8.45 -62.44
N GLN A 2 -35.39 -8.50 -61.38
CA GLN A 2 -35.68 -9.24 -60.14
C GLN A 2 -36.14 -8.20 -59.11
N THR A 3 -37.41 -8.28 -58.76
CA THR A 3 -38.02 -7.46 -57.71
C THR A 3 -37.51 -7.92 -56.35
N GLN A 4 -36.73 -7.09 -55.68
CA GLN A 4 -36.39 -7.26 -54.29
C GLN A 4 -37.65 -7.10 -53.42
N ILE A 5 -38.13 -8.18 -52.90
CA ILE A 5 -39.20 -8.21 -51.88
C ILE A 5 -38.57 -7.71 -50.58
N GLY A 6 -38.93 -6.49 -50.15
CA GLY A 6 -38.51 -5.90 -48.90
C GLY A 6 -38.93 -6.79 -47.70
N ALA A 7 -38.01 -7.13 -46.84
CA ALA A 7 -38.28 -7.86 -45.62
C ALA A 7 -39.35 -7.14 -44.78
N PRO A 8 -40.36 -7.85 -44.24
CA PRO A 8 -41.41 -7.22 -43.44
C PRO A 8 -40.83 -6.58 -42.18
N LYS A 9 -41.15 -5.29 -41.95
CA LYS A 9 -40.84 -4.61 -40.71
C LYS A 9 -41.45 -5.39 -39.55
N GLN A 10 -40.61 -6.09 -38.75
CA GLN A 10 -41.06 -6.76 -37.55
C GLN A 10 -41.75 -5.75 -36.64
N LYS A 11 -43.04 -5.90 -36.42
CA LYS A 11 -43.79 -5.12 -35.43
C LYS A 11 -43.28 -5.51 -34.07
N LEU A 12 -42.80 -4.53 -33.28
CA LEU A 12 -42.43 -4.70 -31.90
C LEU A 12 -43.62 -5.28 -31.14
N SER A 13 -43.54 -6.57 -30.77
CA SER A 13 -44.55 -7.25 -30.00
C SER A 13 -44.06 -7.56 -28.60
N PHE A 14 -44.89 -7.39 -27.60
CA PHE A 14 -44.59 -7.77 -26.22
C PHE A 14 -44.24 -9.27 -26.04
N SER A 15 -44.52 -10.09 -27.04
CA SER A 15 -44.15 -11.51 -27.07
C SER A 15 -42.68 -11.74 -27.42
N ASP A 16 -41.97 -10.70 -27.95
CA ASP A 16 -40.54 -10.83 -28.28
C ASP A 16 -39.70 -10.80 -27.03
N PRO A 17 -38.83 -11.83 -26.75
CA PRO A 17 -37.93 -11.86 -25.61
C PRO A 17 -37.02 -10.63 -25.51
N LYS A 18 -36.60 -10.05 -26.65
CA LYS A 18 -35.74 -8.86 -26.68
C LYS A 18 -36.50 -7.61 -26.21
N VAL A 19 -37.75 -7.45 -26.64
CA VAL A 19 -38.59 -6.30 -26.23
C VAL A 19 -38.86 -6.37 -24.72
N ARG A 20 -39.15 -7.56 -24.19
CA ARG A 20 -39.32 -7.74 -22.75
C ARG A 20 -38.02 -7.45 -21.96
N ALA A 21 -36.88 -7.94 -22.44
CA ALA A 21 -35.58 -7.66 -21.79
C ALA A 21 -35.29 -6.15 -21.73
N TRP A 22 -35.49 -5.42 -22.82
CA TRP A 22 -35.37 -3.97 -22.87
C TRP A 22 -36.35 -3.26 -21.92
N LEU A 23 -37.61 -3.72 -21.90
CA LEU A 23 -38.64 -3.14 -21.03
C LEU A 23 -38.28 -3.33 -19.54
N PHE A 24 -37.85 -4.53 -19.14
CA PHE A 24 -37.40 -4.78 -17.77
C PHE A 24 -36.14 -3.97 -17.41
N GLN A 25 -35.18 -3.83 -18.33
CA GLN A 25 -34.01 -2.98 -18.11
C GLN A 25 -34.40 -1.51 -17.89
N ILE A 26 -35.27 -0.99 -18.73
CA ILE A 26 -35.77 0.40 -18.61
C ILE A 26 -36.51 0.58 -17.27
N ILE A 27 -37.42 -0.33 -16.94
CA ILE A 27 -38.16 -0.28 -15.66
C ILE A 27 -37.20 -0.29 -14.50
N THR A 28 -36.20 -1.18 -14.52
CA THR A 28 -35.19 -1.29 -13.47
C THR A 28 -34.38 0.01 -13.36
N ILE A 29 -33.93 0.56 -14.48
CA ILE A 29 -33.19 1.84 -14.49
C ILE A 29 -34.06 2.97 -13.94
N VAL A 30 -35.31 3.09 -14.40
CA VAL A 30 -36.24 4.12 -13.90
C VAL A 30 -36.50 3.94 -12.41
N ALA A 31 -36.72 2.71 -11.94
CA ALA A 31 -36.93 2.43 -10.51
C ALA A 31 -35.72 2.83 -9.67
N VAL A 32 -34.50 2.46 -10.11
CA VAL A 32 -33.24 2.81 -9.42
C VAL A 32 -33.01 4.33 -9.40
N VAL A 33 -33.21 5.01 -10.54
CA VAL A 33 -33.07 6.47 -10.64
C VAL A 33 -34.12 7.17 -9.78
N SER A 34 -35.39 6.72 -9.82
CA SER A 34 -36.47 7.31 -9.01
C SER A 34 -36.23 7.11 -7.51
N LEU A 35 -35.74 5.94 -7.11
CA LEU A 35 -35.35 5.68 -5.72
C LEU A 35 -34.18 6.58 -5.29
N GLY A 36 -33.16 6.70 -6.14
CA GLY A 36 -32.02 7.59 -5.89
C GLY A 36 -32.45 9.04 -5.75
N TRP A 37 -33.33 9.52 -6.64
CA TRP A 37 -33.91 10.86 -6.58
C TRP A 37 -34.72 11.07 -5.30
N TYR A 38 -35.58 10.11 -4.95
CA TYR A 38 -36.40 10.18 -3.72
C TYR A 38 -35.51 10.26 -2.47
N LEU A 39 -34.48 9.41 -2.38
CA LEU A 39 -33.56 9.42 -1.25
C LEU A 39 -32.79 10.75 -1.17
N PHE A 40 -32.30 11.26 -2.30
CA PHE A 40 -31.60 12.54 -2.37
C PHE A 40 -32.50 13.70 -1.93
N HIS A 41 -33.70 13.81 -2.49
CA HIS A 41 -34.64 14.86 -2.15
C HIS A 41 -35.09 14.81 -0.69
N ASN A 42 -35.42 13.64 -0.19
CA ASN A 42 -35.78 13.42 1.21
C ASN A 42 -34.63 13.79 2.16
N THR A 43 -33.38 13.44 1.78
CA THR A 43 -32.21 13.83 2.55
C THR A 43 -32.03 15.34 2.58
N GLN A 44 -32.13 16.04 1.46
CA GLN A 44 -32.03 17.50 1.41
C GLN A 44 -33.11 18.18 2.29
N THR A 45 -34.36 17.72 2.17
CA THR A 45 -35.47 18.25 2.97
C THR A 45 -35.22 18.05 4.46
N ASN A 46 -34.79 16.86 4.86
CA ASN A 46 -34.49 16.58 6.28
C ASN A 46 -33.30 17.39 6.80
N MET A 47 -32.26 17.64 5.97
CA MET A 47 -31.14 18.50 6.35
C MET A 47 -31.57 19.94 6.57
N GLN A 48 -32.38 20.50 5.66
CA GLN A 48 -32.93 21.86 5.80
C GLN A 48 -33.78 22.00 7.07
N HIS A 49 -34.66 21.02 7.36
CA HIS A 49 -35.46 21.02 8.61
C HIS A 49 -34.61 20.92 9.87
N ARG A 50 -33.46 20.29 9.81
CA ARG A 50 -32.54 20.16 10.98
C ARG A 50 -31.49 21.27 11.03
N GLY A 51 -31.50 22.23 10.11
CA GLY A 51 -30.52 23.32 10.06
C GLY A 51 -29.09 22.85 9.75
N ILE A 52 -28.94 21.67 9.14
CA ILE A 52 -27.63 21.15 8.75
C ILE A 52 -27.18 21.84 7.48
N THR A 53 -26.06 22.56 7.55
CA THR A 53 -25.44 23.19 6.38
C THR A 53 -24.80 22.13 5.49
N SER A 54 -24.97 22.24 4.17
CA SER A 54 -24.30 21.42 3.17
C SER A 54 -23.27 22.24 2.41
N GLY A 55 -22.27 21.59 1.85
CA GLY A 55 -21.22 22.22 1.06
C GLY A 55 -19.81 21.89 1.55
N PHE A 56 -18.82 22.28 0.76
CA PHE A 56 -17.42 21.97 1.04
C PHE A 56 -16.63 23.15 1.65
N ASP A 57 -17.30 24.25 1.97
CA ASP A 57 -16.67 25.46 2.53
C ASP A 57 -16.01 25.20 3.89
N PHE A 58 -16.45 24.14 4.60
CA PHE A 58 -15.81 23.73 5.86
C PHE A 58 -14.34 23.38 5.67
N LEU A 59 -13.92 22.91 4.48
CA LEU A 59 -12.54 22.52 4.21
C LEU A 59 -11.54 23.66 4.42
N GLU A 60 -11.99 24.91 4.26
CA GLU A 60 -11.17 26.11 4.43
C GLU A 60 -11.14 26.61 5.89
N ARG A 61 -12.04 26.12 6.74
CA ARG A 61 -12.06 26.50 8.16
C ARG A 61 -10.90 25.89 8.92
N SER A 62 -10.44 26.57 9.97
CA SER A 62 -9.42 26.04 10.89
C SER A 62 -9.91 24.78 11.59
N ALA A 63 -9.03 23.79 11.70
CA ALA A 63 -9.35 22.50 12.30
C ALA A 63 -9.49 22.58 13.83
N GLY A 64 -8.63 23.36 14.50
CA GLY A 64 -8.70 23.60 15.94
C GLY A 64 -8.36 22.39 16.82
N PHE A 65 -7.69 21.35 16.31
CA PHE A 65 -7.25 20.18 17.08
C PHE A 65 -5.88 19.68 16.65
N GLY A 66 -5.14 19.10 17.60
CA GLY A 66 -3.82 18.52 17.35
C GLY A 66 -3.89 17.13 16.72
N ILE A 67 -2.92 16.79 15.87
CA ILE A 67 -2.75 15.46 15.27
C ILE A 67 -1.41 14.89 15.74
N ALA A 68 -1.44 13.74 16.41
CA ALA A 68 -0.26 13.15 17.04
C ALA A 68 0.81 12.71 16.05
N GLN A 69 0.43 12.32 14.82
CA GLN A 69 1.33 11.94 13.76
C GLN A 69 0.93 12.57 12.44
N HIS A 70 1.89 13.25 11.81
CA HIS A 70 1.74 13.89 10.52
C HIS A 70 3.08 13.82 9.76
N LEU A 71 3.01 13.61 8.44
CA LEU A 71 4.17 13.55 7.54
C LEU A 71 4.51 14.91 6.93
N ILE A 72 3.65 15.90 7.10
CA ILE A 72 3.81 17.29 6.66
C ILE A 72 3.57 18.22 7.85
N ASP A 73 4.17 19.38 7.86
CA ASP A 73 3.98 20.36 8.94
C ASP A 73 2.51 20.66 9.14
N TYR A 74 2.09 20.66 10.40
CA TYR A 74 0.71 20.87 10.82
C TYR A 74 0.64 21.62 12.15
N THR A 75 -0.28 22.56 12.20
CA THR A 75 -0.65 23.31 13.40
C THR A 75 -2.17 23.31 13.56
N GLU A 76 -2.68 23.55 14.76
CA GLU A 76 -4.12 23.59 15.03
C GLU A 76 -4.85 24.72 14.30
N SER A 77 -4.12 25.74 13.80
CA SER A 77 -4.65 26.83 12.98
C SER A 77 -4.84 26.43 11.52
N ASP A 78 -4.27 25.31 11.07
CA ASP A 78 -4.41 24.84 9.69
C ASP A 78 -5.84 24.39 9.40
N SER A 79 -6.20 24.38 8.11
CA SER A 79 -7.55 24.07 7.64
C SER A 79 -7.86 22.56 7.64
N TYR A 80 -9.17 22.22 7.59
CA TYR A 80 -9.59 20.83 7.39
C TYR A 80 -9.08 20.25 6.05
N ALA A 81 -8.83 21.08 5.04
CA ALA A 81 -8.19 20.60 3.81
C ALA A 81 -6.77 20.08 4.09
N ARG A 82 -6.01 20.69 5.01
CA ARG A 82 -4.70 20.17 5.44
C ARG A 82 -4.83 18.89 6.24
N VAL A 83 -5.82 18.80 7.12
CA VAL A 83 -6.18 17.55 7.83
C VAL A 83 -6.49 16.41 6.85
N PHE A 84 -7.22 16.71 5.75
CA PHE A 84 -7.48 15.76 4.69
C PHE A 84 -6.18 15.18 4.10
N VAL A 85 -5.22 16.03 3.76
CA VAL A 85 -3.94 15.58 3.22
C VAL A 85 -3.20 14.70 4.23
N ILE A 86 -3.20 15.07 5.51
CA ILE A 86 -2.57 14.27 6.58
C ILE A 86 -3.23 12.90 6.70
N GLY A 87 -4.56 12.85 6.75
CA GLY A 87 -5.29 11.58 6.81
C GLY A 87 -5.00 10.68 5.61
N LEU A 88 -4.95 11.25 4.41
CA LEU A 88 -4.58 10.53 3.19
C LEU A 88 -3.14 9.98 3.27
N LEU A 89 -2.18 10.81 3.66
CA LEU A 89 -0.77 10.41 3.77
C LEU A 89 -0.57 9.33 4.83
N ASN A 90 -1.23 9.43 5.99
CA ASN A 90 -1.15 8.42 7.04
C ASN A 90 -1.79 7.09 6.62
N THR A 91 -2.92 7.14 5.88
CA THR A 91 -3.54 5.94 5.29
C THR A 91 -2.61 5.27 4.28
N LEU A 92 -1.96 6.05 3.40
CA LEU A 92 -1.00 5.56 2.43
C LEU A 92 0.25 4.98 3.11
N LEU A 93 0.76 5.64 4.15
CA LEU A 93 1.93 5.19 4.91
C LEU A 93 1.72 3.77 5.45
N VAL A 94 0.62 3.56 6.18
CA VAL A 94 0.29 2.24 6.72
C VAL A 94 0.07 1.21 5.60
N SER A 95 -0.64 1.62 4.54
CA SER A 95 -0.95 0.71 3.43
C SER A 95 0.33 0.25 2.72
N VAL A 96 1.25 1.17 2.42
CA VAL A 96 2.51 0.84 1.72
C VAL A 96 3.41 -0.02 2.60
N ILE A 97 3.65 0.40 3.85
CA ILE A 97 4.50 -0.37 4.77
C ILE A 97 3.89 -1.75 5.02
N GLY A 98 2.59 -1.80 5.30
CA GLY A 98 1.88 -3.06 5.54
C GLY A 98 1.94 -4.01 4.35
N VAL A 99 1.72 -3.53 3.11
CA VAL A 99 1.82 -4.34 1.88
C VAL A 99 3.22 -4.91 1.71
N VAL A 100 4.26 -4.08 1.87
CA VAL A 100 5.65 -4.54 1.73
C VAL A 100 5.98 -5.60 2.78
N LEU A 101 5.73 -5.32 4.05
CA LEU A 101 6.05 -6.24 5.14
C LEU A 101 5.22 -7.53 5.07
N ALA A 102 3.91 -7.43 4.78
CA ALA A 102 3.04 -8.59 4.64
C ALA A 102 3.43 -9.47 3.45
N THR A 103 3.90 -8.87 2.36
CA THR A 103 4.37 -9.61 1.19
C THR A 103 5.65 -10.37 1.53
N LEU A 104 6.65 -9.70 2.11
CA LEU A 104 7.90 -10.35 2.50
C LEU A 104 7.66 -11.50 3.50
N LEU A 105 6.93 -11.23 4.57
CA LEU A 105 6.62 -12.22 5.60
C LEU A 105 5.77 -13.37 5.03
N GLY A 106 4.76 -13.06 4.22
CA GLY A 106 3.88 -14.06 3.60
C GLY A 106 4.61 -14.97 2.63
N PHE A 107 5.54 -14.44 1.82
CA PHE A 107 6.39 -15.28 0.96
C PHE A 107 7.31 -16.20 1.78
N ILE A 108 7.95 -15.68 2.83
CA ILE A 108 8.82 -16.49 3.71
C ILE A 108 8.00 -17.64 4.33
N ILE A 109 6.85 -17.34 4.91
CA ILE A 109 6.00 -18.34 5.57
C ILE A 109 5.38 -19.31 4.55
N GLY A 110 4.97 -18.82 3.37
CA GLY A 110 4.41 -19.66 2.31
C GLY A 110 5.43 -20.70 1.81
N VAL A 111 6.69 -20.28 1.62
CA VAL A 111 7.79 -21.19 1.28
C VAL A 111 8.11 -22.14 2.45
N ALA A 112 8.12 -21.64 3.69
CA ALA A 112 8.35 -22.46 4.89
C ALA A 112 7.32 -23.59 5.04
N ARG A 113 6.06 -23.38 4.63
CA ARG A 113 5.02 -24.43 4.61
C ARG A 113 5.26 -25.52 3.58
N LEU A 114 6.15 -25.32 2.62
CA LEU A 114 6.56 -26.32 1.63
C LEU A 114 7.86 -27.06 2.04
N SER A 115 8.43 -26.70 3.20
CA SER A 115 9.65 -27.30 3.68
C SER A 115 9.46 -28.81 3.97
N PRO A 116 10.42 -29.65 3.58
CA PRO A 116 10.44 -31.06 4.00
C PRO A 116 10.73 -31.24 5.50
N ASN A 117 11.24 -30.21 6.16
CA ASN A 117 11.44 -30.20 7.60
C ASN A 117 10.09 -30.07 8.31
N TRP A 118 9.71 -31.11 9.06
CA TRP A 118 8.44 -31.17 9.76
C TRP A 118 8.23 -30.01 10.73
N MET A 119 9.26 -29.58 11.46
CA MET A 119 9.14 -28.50 12.45
C MET A 119 8.84 -27.17 11.75
N ILE A 120 9.60 -26.83 10.70
CA ILE A 120 9.42 -25.59 9.93
C ILE A 120 8.01 -25.55 9.32
N ASN A 121 7.61 -26.65 8.69
CA ASN A 121 6.28 -26.78 8.10
C ASN A 121 5.18 -26.62 9.15
N LYS A 122 5.30 -27.30 10.30
CA LYS A 122 4.30 -27.26 11.36
C LYS A 122 4.17 -25.87 11.98
N LEU A 123 5.28 -25.20 12.29
CA LEU A 123 5.27 -23.83 12.82
C LEU A 123 4.63 -22.84 11.84
N ALA A 124 5.00 -22.91 10.56
CA ALA A 124 4.41 -22.08 9.53
C ALA A 124 2.90 -22.35 9.33
N THR A 125 2.48 -23.62 9.47
CA THR A 125 1.07 -24.00 9.39
C THR A 125 0.29 -23.45 10.57
N VAL A 126 0.79 -23.61 11.81
CA VAL A 126 0.14 -23.05 13.02
C VAL A 126 0.00 -21.53 12.91
N TYR A 127 1.05 -20.84 12.47
CA TYR A 127 0.98 -19.39 12.23
C TYR A 127 -0.20 -19.04 11.31
N VAL A 128 -0.29 -19.68 10.14
CA VAL A 128 -1.33 -19.37 9.15
C VAL A 128 -2.73 -19.66 9.70
N GLU A 129 -2.92 -20.81 10.35
CA GLU A 129 -4.23 -21.19 10.92
C GLU A 129 -4.66 -20.24 12.05
N VAL A 130 -3.74 -19.82 12.91
CA VAL A 130 -4.04 -18.90 14.02
C VAL A 130 -4.42 -17.52 13.46
N PHE A 131 -3.54 -16.91 12.67
CA PHE A 131 -3.73 -15.50 12.28
C PHE A 131 -4.81 -15.28 11.23
N ARG A 132 -5.15 -16.29 10.40
CA ARG A 132 -6.29 -16.19 9.48
C ARG A 132 -7.65 -16.26 10.18
N ASN A 133 -7.73 -16.95 11.30
CA ASN A 133 -9.00 -17.21 12.00
C ASN A 133 -9.33 -16.19 13.10
N ILE A 134 -8.39 -15.27 13.40
CA ILE A 134 -8.63 -14.19 14.35
C ILE A 134 -8.99 -12.90 13.57
N PRO A 135 -10.12 -12.23 13.89
CA PRO A 135 -10.49 -10.98 13.24
C PRO A 135 -9.39 -9.92 13.34
N PRO A 136 -9.10 -9.15 12.26
CA PRO A 136 -7.99 -8.19 12.25
C PRO A 136 -8.15 -7.09 13.31
N LEU A 137 -9.37 -6.63 13.58
CA LEU A 137 -9.61 -5.64 14.63
C LEU A 137 -9.17 -6.14 16.02
N LEU A 138 -9.45 -7.40 16.35
CA LEU A 138 -9.02 -7.97 17.62
C LEU A 138 -7.50 -8.08 17.71
N GLN A 139 -6.82 -8.38 16.61
CA GLN A 139 -5.35 -8.36 16.57
C GLN A 139 -4.81 -6.94 16.79
N ILE A 140 -5.40 -5.91 16.16
CA ILE A 140 -5.02 -4.51 16.37
C ILE A 140 -5.17 -4.12 17.84
N LEU A 141 -6.33 -4.41 18.44
CA LEU A 141 -6.59 -4.11 19.86
C LEU A 141 -5.63 -4.85 20.79
N PHE A 142 -5.33 -6.13 20.50
CA PHE A 142 -4.37 -6.91 21.28
C PHE A 142 -2.98 -6.28 21.25
N TRP A 143 -2.44 -6.01 20.05
CA TRP A 143 -1.12 -5.41 19.93
C TRP A 143 -1.05 -4.03 20.59
N TYR A 144 -2.10 -3.22 20.42
CA TYR A 144 -2.12 -1.88 21.00
C TYR A 144 -2.23 -1.91 22.52
N PHE A 145 -3.31 -2.51 23.07
CA PHE A 145 -3.59 -2.46 24.50
C PHE A 145 -2.75 -3.43 25.34
N ALA A 146 -2.53 -4.64 24.84
CA ALA A 146 -1.85 -5.68 25.62
C ALA A 146 -0.33 -5.68 25.42
N VAL A 147 0.20 -5.11 24.32
CA VAL A 147 1.64 -5.10 24.04
C VAL A 147 2.22 -3.70 24.16
N PHE A 148 1.80 -2.76 23.29
CA PHE A 148 2.49 -1.45 23.24
C PHE A 148 2.17 -0.54 24.41
N LEU A 149 0.93 -0.45 24.87
CA LEU A 149 0.57 0.41 26.02
C LEU A 149 1.06 -0.15 27.36
N THR A 150 1.35 -1.43 27.46
CA THR A 150 1.91 -2.03 28.68
C THR A 150 3.44 -1.91 28.77
N MET A 151 4.09 -1.37 27.73
CA MET A 151 5.54 -1.14 27.74
C MET A 151 5.93 -0.09 28.79
N PRO A 152 7.20 -0.09 29.24
CA PRO A 152 7.68 0.87 30.23
C PRO A 152 7.48 2.33 29.76
N LEU A 153 7.35 3.24 30.75
CA LEU A 153 7.35 4.69 30.48
C LEU A 153 8.69 5.12 29.86
N PRO A 154 8.77 6.29 29.17
CA PRO A 154 9.98 6.76 28.49
C PRO A 154 11.25 6.77 29.36
N ARG A 155 11.13 7.08 30.66
CA ARG A 155 12.28 7.06 31.59
C ARG A 155 12.90 5.68 31.78
N ASN A 156 12.10 4.62 31.66
CA ASN A 156 12.51 3.24 31.84
C ASN A 156 12.43 2.46 30.51
N SER A 157 12.49 3.18 29.38
CA SER A 157 12.37 2.59 28.03
C SER A 157 13.40 1.50 27.80
N HIS A 158 13.04 0.51 26.99
CA HIS A 158 14.01 -0.44 26.47
C HIS A 158 14.96 0.27 25.52
N ASN A 159 16.23 0.26 25.85
CA ASN A 159 17.30 0.92 25.10
C ASN A 159 18.02 -0.11 24.21
N PHE A 160 18.15 0.20 22.93
CA PHE A 160 18.87 -0.60 21.94
C PHE A 160 20.01 0.23 21.35
N GLY A 161 21.20 0.10 21.95
CA GLY A 161 22.44 0.74 21.47
C GLY A 161 22.45 2.26 21.55
N ASP A 162 21.79 2.85 22.54
CA ASP A 162 21.67 4.30 22.80
C ASP A 162 21.14 5.14 21.62
N THR A 163 20.48 4.47 20.68
CA THR A 163 19.93 5.07 19.46
C THR A 163 18.44 4.84 19.30
N PHE A 164 17.95 3.68 19.73
CA PHE A 164 16.54 3.32 19.64
C PHE A 164 15.95 3.10 21.04
N PHE A 165 14.83 3.75 21.33
CA PHE A 165 14.19 3.67 22.64
C PHE A 165 12.73 3.28 22.47
N MET A 166 12.38 2.09 22.98
CA MET A 166 11.01 1.57 22.93
C MET A 166 10.32 1.78 24.27
N SER A 167 9.15 2.42 24.24
CA SER A 167 8.35 2.73 25.43
C SER A 167 6.85 2.67 25.11
N SER A 168 6.00 2.85 26.13
CA SER A 168 4.56 2.97 25.97
C SER A 168 4.12 4.17 25.09
N ARG A 169 5.04 5.10 24.78
CA ARG A 169 4.81 6.20 23.86
C ARG A 169 5.31 5.94 22.43
N GLY A 170 5.77 4.73 22.16
CA GLY A 170 6.25 4.29 20.85
C GLY A 170 7.74 4.07 20.77
N LEU A 171 8.23 3.96 19.53
CA LEU A 171 9.65 3.78 19.20
C LEU A 171 10.25 5.13 18.82
N ASN A 172 11.18 5.61 19.63
CA ASN A 172 11.99 6.79 19.32
C ASN A 172 13.27 6.33 18.63
N MET A 173 13.60 6.96 17.50
CA MET A 173 14.72 6.60 16.66
C MET A 173 15.40 7.86 16.07
N PRO A 174 16.67 7.77 15.64
CA PRO A 174 17.35 8.90 15.02
C PRO A 174 16.58 9.45 13.82
N ALA A 175 16.46 10.78 13.72
CA ALA A 175 15.92 11.46 12.55
C ALA A 175 17.04 11.82 11.59
N ALA A 176 16.89 11.48 10.33
CA ALA A 176 17.75 11.97 9.26
C ALA A 176 17.17 13.30 8.75
N LEU A 177 17.77 14.39 9.17
CA LEU A 177 17.38 15.73 8.74
C LEU A 177 18.25 16.18 7.56
N ALA A 178 17.64 16.85 6.57
CA ALA A 178 18.36 17.42 5.45
C ALA A 178 19.30 18.53 5.94
N SER A 179 20.58 18.44 5.60
CA SER A 179 21.58 19.48 5.85
C SER A 179 21.78 20.34 4.60
N GLU A 180 22.64 21.35 4.67
CA GLU A 180 22.96 22.22 3.53
C GLU A 180 23.48 21.43 2.31
N GLY A 181 24.17 20.30 2.54
CA GLY A 181 24.66 19.40 1.49
C GLY A 181 23.59 18.52 0.82
N PHE A 182 22.34 18.53 1.28
CA PHE A 182 21.30 17.61 0.79
C PHE A 182 20.96 17.81 -0.69
N TRP A 183 20.62 19.03 -1.10
CA TRP A 183 20.25 19.31 -2.49
C TRP A 183 21.40 19.11 -3.48
N PRO A 184 22.64 19.59 -3.17
CA PRO A 184 23.81 19.24 -3.96
C PRO A 184 24.02 17.73 -4.11
N PHE A 185 23.83 16.96 -3.03
CA PHE A 185 23.95 15.50 -3.06
C PHE A 185 22.90 14.86 -3.96
N VAL A 186 21.62 15.25 -3.87
CA VAL A 186 20.56 14.77 -4.78
C VAL A 186 20.89 15.11 -6.24
N ALA A 187 21.34 16.33 -6.50
CA ALA A 187 21.77 16.72 -7.84
C ALA A 187 22.95 15.85 -8.34
N SER A 188 23.90 15.53 -7.48
CA SER A 188 25.04 14.66 -7.81
C SER A 188 24.63 13.23 -8.19
N ILE A 189 23.60 12.67 -7.54
CA ILE A 189 23.04 11.36 -7.90
C ILE A 189 22.43 11.42 -9.31
N VAL A 190 21.67 12.47 -9.62
CA VAL A 190 21.09 12.65 -10.97
C VAL A 190 22.22 12.77 -12.02
N ILE A 191 23.25 13.56 -11.74
CA ILE A 191 24.42 13.70 -12.60
C ILE A 191 25.13 12.33 -12.80
N ALA A 192 25.31 11.57 -11.72
CA ALA A 192 25.92 10.25 -11.77
C ALA A 192 25.09 9.28 -12.64
N ILE A 193 23.78 9.27 -12.51
CA ILE A 193 22.87 8.44 -13.35
C ILE A 193 23.01 8.85 -14.84
N VAL A 194 22.98 10.15 -15.12
CA VAL A 194 23.15 10.64 -16.49
C VAL A 194 24.53 10.24 -17.06
N ALA A 195 25.59 10.38 -16.27
CA ALA A 195 26.94 9.97 -16.65
C ALA A 195 27.02 8.46 -16.96
N VAL A 196 26.39 7.62 -16.15
CA VAL A 196 26.30 6.15 -16.39
C VAL A 196 25.56 5.86 -17.69
N VAL A 197 24.46 6.55 -17.97
CA VAL A 197 23.70 6.37 -19.22
C VAL A 197 24.55 6.76 -20.45
N LEU A 198 25.22 7.93 -20.37
CA LEU A 198 26.07 8.42 -21.45
C LEU A 198 27.27 7.48 -21.67
N MET A 199 27.94 7.08 -20.58
CA MET A 199 29.06 6.12 -20.63
C MET A 199 28.60 4.78 -21.23
N THR A 200 27.43 4.26 -20.86
CA THR A 200 26.91 3.02 -21.38
C THR A 200 26.61 3.11 -22.88
N ARG A 201 26.03 4.24 -23.33
CA ARG A 201 25.81 4.52 -24.76
C ARG A 201 27.11 4.61 -25.53
N TRP A 202 28.10 5.31 -25.00
CA TRP A 202 29.44 5.41 -25.59
C TRP A 202 30.13 4.05 -25.65
N ALA A 203 30.10 3.25 -24.57
CA ALA A 203 30.70 1.92 -24.51
C ALA A 203 30.04 0.95 -25.49
N ASN A 204 28.75 1.04 -25.76
CA ASN A 204 28.07 0.26 -26.77
C ASN A 204 28.52 0.63 -28.17
N LYS A 205 28.56 1.91 -28.52
CA LYS A 205 29.07 2.40 -29.83
C LYS A 205 30.52 1.99 -30.07
N ARG A 206 31.36 2.09 -29.02
CA ARG A 206 32.77 1.65 -29.12
C ARG A 206 32.86 0.16 -29.36
N PHE A 207 32.05 -0.65 -28.68
CA PHE A 207 32.02 -2.09 -28.86
C PHE A 207 31.59 -2.48 -30.31
N GLU A 208 30.58 -1.81 -30.84
CA GLU A 208 30.13 -2.00 -32.23
C GLU A 208 31.22 -1.63 -33.25
N ALA A 209 32.04 -0.60 -32.94
CA ALA A 209 33.10 -0.14 -33.86
C ALA A 209 34.40 -0.93 -33.74
N THR A 210 34.77 -1.41 -32.55
CA THR A 210 36.11 -1.97 -32.27
C THR A 210 36.11 -3.43 -31.83
N GLY A 211 34.95 -3.99 -31.45
CA GLY A 211 34.84 -5.34 -30.89
C GLY A 211 35.43 -5.47 -29.46
N VAL A 212 35.98 -4.40 -28.88
CA VAL A 212 36.63 -4.44 -27.57
C VAL A 212 35.61 -4.23 -26.45
N PRO A 213 35.39 -5.21 -25.53
CA PRO A 213 34.44 -5.07 -24.41
C PRO A 213 34.92 -4.04 -23.38
N PHE A 214 33.99 -3.21 -22.91
CA PHE A 214 34.23 -2.27 -21.79
C PHE A 214 33.52 -2.76 -20.53
N HIS A 215 34.17 -2.65 -19.37
CA HIS A 215 33.63 -3.09 -18.09
C HIS A 215 32.56 -2.12 -17.55
N LYS A 216 31.40 -2.07 -18.23
CA LYS A 216 30.30 -1.12 -17.96
C LYS A 216 29.80 -1.17 -16.52
N PHE A 217 29.73 -2.37 -15.91
CA PHE A 217 29.24 -2.56 -14.56
C PHE A 217 30.15 -1.86 -13.54
N TRP A 218 31.45 -2.13 -13.58
CA TRP A 218 32.39 -1.57 -12.62
C TRP A 218 32.59 -0.06 -12.80
N ALA A 219 32.66 0.40 -14.04
CA ALA A 219 32.76 1.82 -14.35
C ALA A 219 31.47 2.59 -13.96
N GLY A 220 30.31 2.00 -14.19
CA GLY A 220 29.04 2.58 -13.76
C GLY A 220 28.91 2.66 -12.25
N LEU A 221 29.30 1.58 -11.55
CA LEU A 221 29.31 1.55 -10.09
C LEU A 221 30.29 2.61 -9.52
N ALA A 222 31.46 2.73 -10.12
CA ALA A 222 32.43 3.77 -9.74
C ALA A 222 31.85 5.19 -9.89
N LEU A 223 31.17 5.50 -11.00
CA LEU A 223 30.53 6.81 -11.19
C LEU A 223 29.42 7.06 -10.17
N LEU A 224 28.60 6.06 -9.86
CA LEU A 224 27.52 6.18 -8.88
C LEU A 224 28.02 6.38 -7.43
N ILE A 225 29.26 5.97 -7.15
CA ILE A 225 29.84 6.14 -5.81
C ILE A 225 30.71 7.41 -5.78
N VAL A 226 31.61 7.60 -6.75
CA VAL A 226 32.61 8.66 -6.73
C VAL A 226 31.99 10.05 -6.86
N ILE A 227 30.99 10.23 -7.74
CA ILE A 227 30.38 11.55 -7.95
C ILE A 227 29.65 12.04 -6.69
N PRO A 228 28.76 11.25 -6.03
CA PRO A 228 28.15 11.65 -4.76
C PRO A 228 29.18 11.79 -3.62
N ALA A 229 30.21 10.93 -3.58
CA ALA A 229 31.25 11.04 -2.55
C ALA A 229 32.07 12.33 -2.68
N LEU A 230 32.45 12.72 -3.88
CA LEU A 230 33.12 14.03 -4.12
C LEU A 230 32.19 15.19 -3.76
N CYS A 231 30.91 15.09 -4.07
CA CYS A 231 29.93 16.11 -3.68
C CYS A 231 29.85 16.25 -2.16
N THR A 232 29.82 15.14 -1.41
CA THR A 232 29.79 15.20 0.06
C THR A 232 31.07 15.78 0.67
N LEU A 233 32.22 15.58 0.01
CA LEU A 233 33.48 16.18 0.45
C LEU A 233 33.50 17.71 0.25
N VAL A 234 32.84 18.23 -0.79
CA VAL A 234 32.81 19.68 -1.12
C VAL A 234 31.73 20.41 -0.37
N PHE A 235 30.52 19.85 -0.31
CA PHE A 235 29.31 20.50 0.23
C PHE A 235 28.93 20.02 1.63
N GLY A 236 29.66 19.08 2.20
CA GLY A 236 29.39 18.49 3.49
C GLY A 236 28.41 17.29 3.42
N ALA A 237 28.18 16.68 4.57
CA ALA A 237 27.29 15.53 4.67
C ALA A 237 25.85 15.92 4.29
N PRO A 238 25.14 15.09 3.47
CA PRO A 238 23.79 15.41 3.02
C PRO A 238 22.73 15.33 4.14
N LEU A 239 23.01 14.54 5.19
CA LEU A 239 22.11 14.31 6.29
C LEU A 239 22.80 14.60 7.62
N HIS A 240 22.05 15.24 8.50
CA HIS A 240 22.38 15.36 9.91
C HIS A 240 21.48 14.42 10.72
N TRP A 241 22.09 13.64 11.61
CA TRP A 241 21.35 12.71 12.46
C TRP A 241 21.01 13.36 13.79
N GLU A 242 19.74 13.65 13.99
CA GLU A 242 19.24 14.11 15.28
C GLU A 242 18.89 12.89 16.15
N MET A 243 19.64 12.72 17.25
CA MET A 243 19.44 11.60 18.18
C MET A 243 18.31 11.90 19.16
N PRO A 244 17.41 10.93 19.43
CA PRO A 244 16.41 11.06 20.47
C PRO A 244 17.10 11.16 21.85
N ARG A 245 16.73 12.14 22.66
CA ARG A 245 17.23 12.32 24.01
C ARG A 245 16.10 12.45 25.01
N LEU A 246 16.26 11.85 26.18
CA LEU A 246 15.25 11.97 27.24
C LEU A 246 15.31 13.40 27.82
N ALA A 247 14.19 14.12 27.76
CA ALA A 247 14.00 15.45 28.34
C ALA A 247 12.77 15.41 29.25
N GLY A 248 13.00 15.42 30.54
CA GLY A 248 11.92 15.33 31.54
C GLY A 248 11.20 13.98 31.51
N PHE A 249 9.95 13.95 31.02
CA PHE A 249 9.08 12.77 30.99
C PHE A 249 8.94 12.14 29.61
N ASN A 250 9.58 12.71 28.57
CA ASN A 250 9.45 12.25 27.21
C ASN A 250 10.78 12.39 26.45
N PHE A 251 10.87 11.74 25.28
CA PHE A 251 11.97 11.94 24.35
C PHE A 251 11.74 13.21 23.53
N VAL A 252 12.83 13.91 23.22
CA VAL A 252 12.88 15.09 22.34
C VAL A 252 13.94 14.83 21.28
N GLY A 253 13.67 15.30 20.06
CA GLY A 253 14.49 15.02 18.89
C GLY A 253 14.28 13.62 18.33
N GLY A 254 14.79 13.40 17.13
CA GLY A 254 14.57 12.14 16.42
C GLY A 254 13.15 11.98 15.86
N TRP A 255 12.88 10.83 15.29
CA TRP A 255 11.54 10.43 14.86
C TRP A 255 10.87 9.56 15.92
N VAL A 256 9.55 9.73 16.06
CA VAL A 256 8.72 8.90 16.94
C VAL A 256 7.73 8.13 16.09
N LEU A 257 7.81 6.81 16.13
CA LEU A 257 6.75 5.95 15.63
C LEU A 257 5.78 5.68 16.77
N ILE A 258 4.61 6.29 16.73
CA ILE A 258 3.61 6.19 17.79
C ILE A 258 3.10 4.75 17.96
N PRO A 259 2.67 4.36 19.16
CA PRO A 259 2.26 2.97 19.43
C PRO A 259 1.09 2.52 18.56
N GLU A 260 0.19 3.45 18.17
CA GLU A 260 -0.93 3.20 17.27
C GLU A 260 -0.43 2.77 15.88
N LEU A 261 0.58 3.45 15.32
CA LEU A 261 1.17 3.09 14.04
C LEU A 261 1.84 1.71 14.10
N LEU A 262 2.59 1.45 15.17
CA LEU A 262 3.29 0.19 15.35
C LEU A 262 2.31 -0.98 15.48
N ALA A 263 1.28 -0.83 16.33
CA ALA A 263 0.26 -1.84 16.55
C ALA A 263 -0.53 -2.16 15.28
N LEU A 264 -0.98 -1.10 14.57
CA LEU A 264 -1.73 -1.24 13.33
C LEU A 264 -0.90 -1.92 12.25
N THR A 265 0.33 -1.42 12.02
CA THR A 265 1.20 -1.96 10.98
C THR A 265 1.58 -3.41 11.26
N LEU A 266 1.89 -3.75 12.51
CA LEU A 266 2.22 -5.12 12.92
C LEU A 266 1.01 -6.05 12.76
N ALA A 267 -0.16 -5.66 13.26
CA ALA A 267 -1.38 -6.46 13.16
C ALA A 267 -1.77 -6.73 11.70
N LEU A 268 -1.82 -5.68 10.86
CA LEU A 268 -2.15 -5.83 9.44
C LEU A 268 -1.11 -6.64 8.68
N THR A 269 0.18 -6.49 9.01
CA THR A 269 1.26 -7.28 8.42
C THR A 269 1.09 -8.76 8.74
N VAL A 270 0.95 -9.10 10.02
CA VAL A 270 0.85 -10.48 10.48
C VAL A 270 -0.43 -11.15 9.95
N TYR A 271 -1.56 -10.43 10.00
CA TYR A 271 -2.84 -10.91 9.46
C TYR A 271 -2.76 -11.17 7.95
N THR A 272 -2.34 -10.19 7.17
CA THR A 272 -2.32 -10.29 5.70
C THR A 272 -1.26 -11.28 5.21
N ALA A 273 -0.10 -11.36 5.90
CA ALA A 273 0.94 -12.32 5.58
C ALA A 273 0.45 -13.78 5.68
N ALA A 274 -0.47 -14.07 6.59
CA ALA A 274 -1.04 -15.42 6.71
C ALA A 274 -1.86 -15.81 5.46
N PHE A 275 -2.60 -14.87 4.87
CA PHE A 275 -3.30 -15.09 3.60
C PHE A 275 -2.35 -15.17 2.41
N ILE A 276 -1.34 -14.29 2.36
CA ILE A 276 -0.33 -14.32 1.31
C ILE A 276 0.46 -15.64 1.36
N ALA A 277 0.79 -16.14 2.54
CA ALA A 277 1.47 -17.43 2.70
C ALA A 277 0.71 -18.59 2.08
N GLU A 278 -0.62 -18.61 2.23
CA GLU A 278 -1.46 -19.62 1.60
C GLU A 278 -1.51 -19.48 0.07
N ILE A 279 -1.60 -18.23 -0.43
CA ILE A 279 -1.54 -17.94 -1.86
C ILE A 279 -0.20 -18.41 -2.46
N VAL A 280 0.90 -18.12 -1.78
CA VAL A 280 2.25 -18.53 -2.22
C VAL A 280 2.38 -20.05 -2.24
N ARG A 281 1.96 -20.73 -1.15
CA ARG A 281 1.97 -22.20 -1.06
C ARG A 281 1.16 -22.83 -2.20
N SER A 282 -0.08 -22.40 -2.37
CA SER A 282 -0.97 -22.93 -3.40
C SER A 282 -0.46 -22.64 -4.81
N GLY A 283 0.09 -21.45 -5.04
CA GLY A 283 0.65 -21.06 -6.33
C GLY A 283 1.90 -21.87 -6.71
N ILE A 284 2.77 -22.20 -5.75
CA ILE A 284 3.92 -23.09 -6.02
C ILE A 284 3.46 -24.52 -6.29
N GLN A 285 2.48 -25.01 -5.52
CA GLN A 285 1.93 -26.36 -5.71
C GLN A 285 1.10 -26.53 -6.99
N SER A 286 0.60 -25.45 -7.58
CA SER A 286 -0.15 -25.49 -8.84
C SER A 286 0.72 -25.81 -10.06
N VAL A 287 2.04 -25.65 -9.95
CA VAL A 287 2.97 -25.98 -11.05
C VAL A 287 3.08 -27.49 -11.16
N SER A 288 2.78 -28.01 -12.35
CA SER A 288 2.79 -29.46 -12.63
C SER A 288 4.15 -30.08 -12.28
N HIS A 289 4.13 -31.24 -11.61
CA HIS A 289 5.34 -32.00 -11.24
C HIS A 289 6.18 -32.37 -12.47
N GLY A 290 5.54 -32.60 -13.63
CA GLY A 290 6.24 -32.85 -14.89
C GLY A 290 7.20 -31.74 -15.31
N GLN A 291 6.98 -30.48 -14.89
CA GLN A 291 7.94 -29.38 -15.12
C GLN A 291 9.24 -29.59 -14.35
N THR A 292 9.14 -30.13 -13.15
CA THR A 292 10.31 -30.48 -12.33
C THR A 292 11.05 -31.67 -12.91
N GLU A 293 10.32 -32.70 -13.34
CA GLU A 293 10.89 -33.90 -13.97
C GLU A 293 11.58 -33.57 -15.29
N ALA A 294 10.95 -32.76 -16.14
CA ALA A 294 11.54 -32.29 -17.39
C ALA A 294 12.82 -31.48 -17.17
N ALA A 295 12.82 -30.59 -16.17
CA ALA A 295 14.01 -29.82 -15.81
C ALA A 295 15.16 -30.72 -15.32
N HIS A 296 14.84 -31.72 -14.48
CA HIS A 296 15.84 -32.68 -13.99
C HIS A 296 16.36 -33.59 -15.12
N SER A 297 15.52 -33.98 -16.08
CA SER A 297 15.95 -34.76 -17.28
C SER A 297 16.92 -33.97 -18.16
N LEU A 298 16.86 -32.63 -18.12
CA LEU A 298 17.84 -31.74 -18.78
C LEU A 298 19.09 -31.49 -17.91
N GLY A 299 19.28 -32.22 -16.79
CA GLY A 299 20.41 -32.09 -15.89
C GLY A 299 20.39 -30.85 -14.98
N MET A 300 19.24 -30.15 -14.89
CA MET A 300 19.13 -28.97 -14.01
C MET A 300 19.14 -29.39 -12.52
N ARG A 301 19.95 -28.68 -11.74
CA ARG A 301 19.96 -28.81 -10.27
C ARG A 301 18.69 -28.22 -9.66
N PRO A 302 18.26 -28.62 -8.42
CA PRO A 302 17.04 -28.14 -7.80
C PRO A 302 16.94 -26.61 -7.69
N GLY A 303 18.02 -25.90 -7.35
CA GLY A 303 18.03 -24.43 -7.24
C GLY A 303 17.71 -23.71 -8.55
N PRO A 304 18.45 -23.95 -9.65
CA PRO A 304 18.11 -23.46 -11.00
C PRO A 304 16.71 -23.86 -11.45
N THR A 305 16.26 -25.09 -11.18
CA THR A 305 14.89 -25.55 -11.50
C THR A 305 13.84 -24.69 -10.79
N LEU A 306 14.00 -24.48 -9.49
CA LEU A 306 13.09 -23.63 -8.72
C LEU A 306 13.07 -22.20 -9.29
N ARG A 307 14.24 -21.59 -9.48
CA ARG A 307 14.36 -20.18 -9.88
C ARG A 307 13.92 -19.90 -11.32
N LYS A 308 14.24 -20.80 -12.26
CA LYS A 308 14.04 -20.56 -13.71
C LYS A 308 12.78 -21.21 -14.28
N VAL A 309 12.25 -22.25 -13.62
CA VAL A 309 11.09 -23.01 -14.10
C VAL A 309 9.89 -22.85 -13.21
N ILE A 310 10.02 -23.15 -11.91
CA ILE A 310 8.88 -23.19 -11.00
C ILE A 310 8.40 -21.79 -10.59
N ILE A 311 9.31 -20.94 -10.07
CA ILE A 311 8.94 -19.60 -9.59
C ILE A 311 8.26 -18.75 -10.68
N PRO A 312 8.76 -18.65 -11.92
CA PRO A 312 8.11 -17.83 -12.95
C PRO A 312 6.70 -18.32 -13.32
N GLN A 313 6.46 -19.62 -13.25
CA GLN A 313 5.12 -20.19 -13.47
C GLN A 313 4.21 -19.97 -12.27
N ALA A 314 4.71 -20.21 -11.05
CA ALA A 314 3.98 -19.98 -9.81
C ALA A 314 3.55 -18.52 -9.63
N LEU A 315 4.42 -17.56 -9.96
CA LEU A 315 4.11 -16.12 -9.84
C LEU A 315 2.88 -15.70 -10.63
N ARG A 316 2.60 -16.34 -11.77
CA ARG A 316 1.39 -16.06 -12.57
C ARG A 316 0.11 -16.46 -11.86
N VAL A 317 0.18 -17.49 -11.04
CA VAL A 317 -0.95 -17.96 -10.22
C VAL A 317 -1.03 -17.16 -8.92
N ILE A 318 0.11 -16.73 -8.37
CA ILE A 318 0.20 -15.98 -7.11
C ILE A 318 -0.25 -14.53 -7.27
N ILE A 319 0.15 -13.82 -8.32
CA ILE A 319 -0.05 -12.37 -8.47
C ILE A 319 -1.52 -11.95 -8.53
N PRO A 320 -2.43 -12.60 -9.28
CA PRO A 320 -3.83 -12.17 -9.30
C PRO A 320 -4.50 -12.19 -7.92
N PRO A 321 -4.40 -13.24 -7.08
CA PRO A 321 -4.96 -13.22 -5.72
C PRO A 321 -4.27 -12.22 -4.78
N LEU A 322 -2.98 -11.90 -4.97
CA LEU A 322 -2.28 -10.87 -4.19
C LEU A 322 -2.94 -9.50 -4.30
N THR A 323 -3.49 -9.17 -5.47
CA THR A 323 -4.23 -7.92 -5.67
C THR A 323 -5.35 -7.76 -4.64
N SER A 324 -6.13 -8.82 -4.41
CA SER A 324 -7.21 -8.81 -3.42
C SER A 324 -6.68 -8.61 -2.00
N GLN A 325 -5.52 -9.19 -1.67
CA GLN A 325 -4.92 -9.01 -0.34
C GLN A 325 -4.42 -7.58 -0.12
N TYR A 326 -3.83 -6.94 -1.12
CA TYR A 326 -3.39 -5.55 -1.04
C TYR A 326 -4.58 -4.58 -0.92
N LEU A 327 -5.66 -4.82 -1.67
CA LEU A 327 -6.90 -4.07 -1.54
C LEU A 327 -7.52 -4.22 -0.15
N ASN A 328 -7.54 -5.43 0.39
CA ASN A 328 -8.07 -5.70 1.72
C ASN A 328 -7.22 -5.04 2.81
N LEU A 329 -5.89 -5.10 2.71
CA LEU A 329 -5.00 -4.44 3.66
C LEU A 329 -5.23 -2.93 3.68
N ALA A 330 -5.28 -2.28 2.50
CA ALA A 330 -5.54 -0.85 2.40
C ALA A 330 -6.91 -0.45 2.98
N LYS A 331 -7.96 -1.27 2.79
CA LYS A 331 -9.28 -1.05 3.41
C LYS A 331 -9.25 -1.28 4.92
N ASN A 332 -8.56 -2.31 5.37
CA ASN A 332 -8.44 -2.65 6.80
C ASN A 332 -7.66 -1.60 7.58
N SER A 333 -6.90 -0.70 6.93
CA SER A 333 -6.28 0.44 7.62
C SER A 333 -7.31 1.32 8.33
N SER A 334 -8.57 1.37 7.84
CA SER A 334 -9.68 2.07 8.50
C SER A 334 -10.05 1.53 9.89
N LEU A 335 -9.68 0.28 10.21
CA LEU A 335 -9.85 -0.29 11.55
C LEU A 335 -9.00 0.43 12.61
N ALA A 336 -8.02 1.20 12.16
CA ALA A 336 -7.18 2.06 12.99
C ALA A 336 -7.97 3.09 13.81
N ALA A 337 -9.17 3.47 13.36
CA ALA A 337 -10.07 4.32 14.10
C ALA A 337 -10.39 3.73 15.50
N GLY A 338 -10.37 2.40 15.64
CA GLY A 338 -10.59 1.71 16.92
C GLY A 338 -9.48 1.91 17.97
N ILE A 339 -8.31 2.39 17.58
CA ILE A 339 -7.17 2.70 18.46
C ILE A 339 -6.73 4.18 18.37
N GLY A 340 -7.46 5.00 17.62
CA GLY A 340 -7.19 6.44 17.50
C GLY A 340 -6.00 6.81 16.61
N TYR A 341 -5.49 5.91 15.75
CA TYR A 341 -4.48 6.29 14.76
C TYR A 341 -5.06 7.30 13.77
N PRO A 342 -4.37 8.44 13.49
CA PRO A 342 -4.93 9.55 12.72
C PRO A 342 -4.88 9.30 11.20
N GLU A 343 -5.58 8.27 10.73
CA GLU A 343 -5.81 7.99 9.32
C GLU A 343 -7.13 8.64 8.84
N MET A 344 -7.49 8.44 7.58
CA MET A 344 -8.61 9.12 6.93
C MET A 344 -9.96 8.93 7.65
N VAL A 345 -10.30 7.71 8.11
CA VAL A 345 -11.58 7.46 8.81
C VAL A 345 -11.56 8.09 10.18
N SER A 346 -10.48 7.93 10.95
CA SER A 346 -10.33 8.50 12.29
C SER A 346 -10.41 10.01 12.26
N LEU A 347 -9.70 10.66 11.33
CA LEU A 347 -9.69 12.13 11.22
C LEU A 347 -11.01 12.65 10.63
N PHE A 348 -11.43 12.15 9.47
CA PHE A 348 -12.60 12.70 8.76
C PHE A 348 -13.91 12.16 9.31
N ALA A 349 -14.17 10.86 9.24
CA ALA A 349 -15.41 10.28 9.72
C ALA A 349 -15.53 10.30 11.26
N GLY A 350 -14.41 10.41 11.99
CA GLY A 350 -14.37 10.63 13.42
C GLY A 350 -14.43 12.12 13.78
N THR A 351 -13.29 12.81 13.75
CA THR A 351 -13.12 14.15 14.32
C THR A 351 -13.83 15.24 13.50
N VAL A 352 -13.57 15.32 12.18
CA VAL A 352 -14.13 16.38 11.32
C VAL A 352 -15.65 16.28 11.27
N LEU A 353 -16.21 15.07 11.13
CA LEU A 353 -17.65 14.87 11.14
C LEU A 353 -18.29 15.38 12.45
N ASN A 354 -17.69 15.04 13.59
CA ASN A 354 -18.22 15.46 14.89
C ASN A 354 -18.15 16.98 15.10
N GLN A 355 -17.12 17.66 14.56
CA GLN A 355 -16.97 19.10 14.69
C GLN A 355 -17.83 19.90 13.71
N THR A 356 -18.00 19.40 12.48
CA THR A 356 -18.70 20.15 11.41
C THR A 356 -20.17 19.77 11.28
N GLY A 357 -20.55 18.55 11.66
CA GLY A 357 -21.90 18.02 11.45
C GLY A 357 -22.23 17.69 9.98
N GLN A 358 -21.28 17.87 9.05
CA GLN A 358 -21.48 17.68 7.60
C GLN A 358 -21.27 16.24 7.18
N ALA A 359 -22.20 15.36 7.61
CA ALA A 359 -22.05 13.92 7.46
C ALA A 359 -21.95 13.45 6.00
N ILE A 360 -22.71 14.02 5.10
CA ILE A 360 -22.76 13.58 3.68
C ILE A 360 -21.43 13.86 3.02
N GLU A 361 -20.94 15.09 3.13
CA GLU A 361 -19.72 15.55 2.47
C GLU A 361 -18.50 14.81 3.03
N VAL A 362 -18.41 14.73 4.36
CA VAL A 362 -17.28 14.07 5.05
C VAL A 362 -17.22 12.57 4.71
N ILE A 363 -18.36 11.87 4.74
CA ILE A 363 -18.42 10.44 4.39
C ILE A 363 -18.16 10.25 2.90
N ALA A 364 -18.72 11.10 2.02
CA ALA A 364 -18.45 11.03 0.58
C ALA A 364 -16.98 11.23 0.25
N ILE A 365 -16.30 12.20 0.90
CA ILE A 365 -14.85 12.40 0.77
C ILE A 365 -14.10 11.14 1.21
N THR A 366 -14.41 10.63 2.40
CA THR A 366 -13.75 9.45 2.96
C THR A 366 -13.91 8.23 2.05
N MET A 367 -15.13 7.95 1.58
CA MET A 367 -15.40 6.85 0.64
C MET A 367 -14.66 7.04 -0.69
N SER A 368 -14.61 8.26 -1.22
CA SER A 368 -13.93 8.59 -2.47
C SER A 368 -12.42 8.34 -2.38
N VAL A 369 -11.81 8.63 -1.24
CA VAL A 369 -10.39 8.34 -0.97
C VAL A 369 -10.11 6.84 -1.03
N TYR A 370 -10.87 6.03 -0.30
CA TYR A 370 -10.69 4.57 -0.31
C TYR A 370 -10.97 3.96 -1.68
N LEU A 371 -11.95 4.51 -2.42
CA LEU A 371 -12.22 4.12 -3.81
C LEU A 371 -11.02 4.44 -4.71
N ALA A 372 -10.47 5.65 -4.61
CA ALA A 372 -9.32 6.09 -5.40
C ALA A 372 -8.08 5.23 -5.10
N ILE A 373 -7.79 4.95 -3.83
CA ILE A 373 -6.70 4.04 -3.42
C ILE A 373 -6.92 2.65 -4.01
N SER A 374 -8.14 2.12 -3.92
CA SER A 374 -8.48 0.80 -4.44
C SER A 374 -8.33 0.72 -5.97
N ILE A 375 -8.79 1.73 -6.69
CA ILE A 375 -8.61 1.82 -8.15
C ILE A 375 -7.12 1.89 -8.49
N SER A 376 -6.33 2.70 -7.78
CA SER A 376 -4.90 2.85 -8.01
C SER A 376 -4.15 1.53 -7.82
N ILE A 377 -4.41 0.81 -6.74
CA ILE A 377 -3.85 -0.52 -6.49
C ILE A 377 -4.24 -1.48 -7.61
N SER A 378 -5.53 -1.50 -8.01
CA SER A 378 -6.03 -2.39 -9.06
C SER A 378 -5.36 -2.10 -10.41
N LEU A 379 -5.20 -0.83 -10.78
CA LEU A 379 -4.54 -0.43 -12.03
C LEU A 379 -3.06 -0.84 -12.03
N LEU A 380 -2.33 -0.59 -10.94
CA LEU A 380 -0.93 -0.99 -10.78
C LEU A 380 -0.75 -2.51 -10.90
N MET A 381 -1.59 -3.26 -10.19
CA MET A 381 -1.51 -4.72 -10.18
C MET A 381 -1.94 -5.33 -11.52
N ASN A 382 -2.95 -4.78 -12.20
CA ASN A 382 -3.35 -5.21 -13.54
C ASN A 382 -2.25 -4.92 -14.57
N TRP A 383 -1.60 -3.76 -14.49
CA TRP A 383 -0.46 -3.45 -15.33
C TRP A 383 0.70 -4.43 -15.11
N TYR A 384 1.02 -4.73 -13.85
CA TYR A 384 2.06 -5.70 -13.49
C TYR A 384 1.72 -7.12 -13.97
N ASN A 385 0.46 -7.55 -13.76
CA ASN A 385 -0.03 -8.85 -14.20
C ASN A 385 0.07 -9.03 -15.73
N LYS A 386 -0.30 -7.99 -16.52
CA LYS A 386 -0.14 -8.01 -17.98
C LYS A 386 1.32 -8.19 -18.43
N ARG A 387 2.28 -7.68 -17.67
CA ARG A 387 3.72 -7.83 -18.01
C ARG A 387 4.25 -9.24 -17.76
N ILE A 388 3.65 -9.99 -16.82
CA ILE A 388 4.08 -11.34 -16.45
C ILE A 388 3.32 -12.42 -17.23
N ALA A 389 2.16 -12.07 -17.81
CA ALA A 389 1.41 -12.97 -18.66
C ALA A 389 2.27 -13.48 -19.82
N LEU A 390 2.23 -14.79 -20.11
CA LEU A 390 2.83 -15.36 -21.33
C LEU A 390 2.06 -14.85 -22.54
N ILE A 391 2.79 -14.38 -23.52
CA ILE A 391 2.28 -14.28 -24.88
C ILE A 391 2.40 -15.69 -25.45
N GLU A 392 1.31 -16.45 -25.44
CA GLU A 392 1.21 -17.68 -26.23
C GLU A 392 1.34 -17.26 -27.70
N ARG A 393 2.43 -17.70 -28.33
CA ARG A 393 2.65 -17.57 -29.79
C ARG A 393 2.21 -18.84 -30.46
#